data_3baed7bfcf3c1fd6ca321e6d7d4e5f84
#
_entry.id   3baed7bfcf3c1fd6ca321e6d7d4e5f84
#
_cell.length_a   1.000
_cell.length_b   1.000
_cell.length_c   1.000
_cell.angle_alpha   90.00
_cell.angle_beta   90.00
_cell.angle_gamma   90.00
#
_symmetry.space_group_name_H-M   'P 1'
#
loop_
_entity.id
_entity.type
_entity.pdbx_description
1 polymer ?
#
loop_
_entity_poly.entity_id
_entity_poly.type
_entity_poly.pdbx_seq_one_letter_code
_entity_poly.pdbx_strand_id
1 'polypeptide(L)'
;MLYFSRFKMILIWLAVAATVILAAPNLFSASTLAQLPNWVPKRQMTLGLDLQGGSHILLRMDPNDLTKDRLETTRDQIRTLLRDAKIGYTGLAGSGRTVQVRITDPGQVDAAKTALKTLTDPVAAGLFSGGSVQEMSLDDSEPGLLKFTVTDAGIKYRTSTALAQSLEVVERRVNELGTTEPIVQRQGEDRILVQVPGLQDPQRLKDILGQTAKLTFQMVDQTMPVQDALNGRPPAGSSVLYSQDDPPVPYLIENRVIVSGENLVDAQATYNSQTNEPVVSFTFDSKGAARFGQATSQNVGKLFAIILDNQVISAPQIREPILGGSGQISGNFTAESANDLAVLLRAGALPATLTVIEERTVGPGLGEDSIHAGSAPARNS
;
A
#
# COMPACT_ATOMS: atom_id res chain seq x y z
N MET A 1 31.30 44.86 38.11
CA MET A 1 30.25 44.00 38.67
C MET A 1 28.98 44.20 37.86
N LEU A 2 28.48 43.15 37.20
CA LEU A 2 27.25 43.18 36.46
C LEU A 2 26.06 43.14 37.42
N TYR A 3 25.39 44.28 37.64
CA TYR A 3 24.17 44.32 38.45
C TYR A 3 22.99 43.86 37.59
N PHE A 4 22.46 42.67 37.85
CA PHE A 4 21.21 42.22 37.28
C PHE A 4 20.05 42.88 38.04
N SER A 5 19.13 43.52 37.31
CA SER A 5 17.90 44.01 37.91
C SER A 5 17.07 42.83 38.46
N ARG A 6 16.32 43.03 39.56
CA ARG A 6 15.49 42.00 40.19
C ARG A 6 14.53 41.33 39.19
N PHE A 7 14.04 42.09 38.22
CA PHE A 7 13.15 41.58 37.16
C PHE A 7 13.90 40.60 36.22
N LYS A 8 15.14 40.91 35.81
CA LYS A 8 15.96 40.02 34.99
C LYS A 8 16.29 38.71 35.72
N MET A 9 16.53 38.80 37.02
CA MET A 9 16.82 37.64 37.85
C MET A 9 15.60 36.71 37.97
N ILE A 10 14.39 37.27 38.18
CA ILE A 10 13.15 36.52 38.21
C ILE A 10 12.89 35.84 36.87
N LEU A 11 13.10 36.54 35.75
CA LEU A 11 12.89 36.00 34.41
C LEU A 11 13.86 34.84 34.11
N ILE A 12 15.14 34.93 34.52
CA ILE A 12 16.11 33.84 34.40
C ILE A 12 15.67 32.63 35.22
N TRP A 13 15.30 32.82 36.49
CA TRP A 13 14.84 31.71 37.31
C TRP A 13 13.56 31.05 36.80
N LEU A 14 12.65 31.83 36.23
CA LEU A 14 11.44 31.33 35.62
C LEU A 14 11.76 30.51 34.37
N ALA A 15 12.70 30.95 33.54
CA ALA A 15 13.17 30.20 32.38
C ALA A 15 13.87 28.88 32.78
N VAL A 16 14.73 28.91 33.82
CA VAL A 16 15.37 27.72 34.37
C VAL A 16 14.34 26.76 34.95
N ALA A 17 13.36 27.25 35.71
CA ALA A 17 12.31 26.42 36.25
C ALA A 17 11.46 25.76 35.12
N ALA A 18 11.14 26.52 34.08
CA ALA A 18 10.41 25.99 32.92
C ALA A 18 11.19 24.88 32.19
N THR A 19 12.51 25.07 31.97
CA THR A 19 13.36 24.02 31.36
C THR A 19 13.49 22.79 32.23
N VAL A 20 13.60 22.95 33.55
CA VAL A 20 13.64 21.80 34.49
C VAL A 20 12.30 21.03 34.46
N ILE A 21 11.17 21.73 34.46
CA ILE A 21 9.84 21.09 34.37
C ILE A 21 9.67 20.33 33.06
N LEU A 22 10.13 20.88 31.93
CA LEU A 22 10.09 20.22 30.63
C LEU A 22 11.05 19.02 30.52
N ALA A 23 12.18 19.04 31.23
CA ALA A 23 13.17 17.97 31.26
C ALA A 23 12.82 16.87 32.27
N ALA A 24 12.07 17.20 33.32
CA ALA A 24 11.73 16.29 34.43
C ALA A 24 11.10 14.95 33.99
N PRO A 25 10.23 14.87 32.98
CA PRO A 25 9.68 13.59 32.52
C PRO A 25 10.73 12.55 32.12
N ASN A 26 11.92 12.98 31.68
CA ASN A 26 12.99 12.06 31.26
C ASN A 26 13.70 11.37 32.44
N LEU A 27 13.47 11.82 33.66
CA LEU A 27 14.04 11.24 34.89
C LEU A 27 13.15 10.17 35.53
N PHE A 28 11.91 10.04 35.10
CA PHE A 28 10.93 9.11 35.67
C PHE A 28 10.62 7.95 34.72
N SER A 29 10.24 6.80 35.28
CA SER A 29 9.80 5.68 34.45
C SER A 29 8.41 5.95 33.83
N ALA A 30 8.15 5.34 32.66
CA ALA A 30 6.86 5.49 31.95
C ALA A 30 5.65 5.11 32.83
N SER A 31 5.81 4.09 33.70
CA SER A 31 4.77 3.66 34.65
C SER A 31 4.45 4.71 35.72
N THR A 32 5.44 5.46 36.17
CA THR A 32 5.26 6.55 37.13
C THR A 32 4.60 7.76 36.48
N LEU A 33 4.97 8.07 35.24
CA LEU A 33 4.37 9.18 34.47
C LEU A 33 2.91 8.92 34.11
N ALA A 34 2.51 7.65 33.91
CA ALA A 34 1.13 7.29 33.62
C ALA A 34 0.17 7.66 34.76
N GLN A 35 0.65 7.67 36.00
CA GLN A 35 -0.14 7.98 37.21
C GLN A 35 -0.29 9.49 37.44
N LEU A 36 0.46 10.34 36.73
CA LEU A 36 0.37 11.79 36.89
C LEU A 36 -0.87 12.37 36.18
N PRO A 37 -1.43 13.51 36.68
CA PRO A 37 -2.54 14.19 36.03
C PRO A 37 -2.24 14.62 34.61
N ASN A 38 -3.27 14.74 33.75
CA ASN A 38 -3.10 15.02 32.31
C ASN A 38 -2.54 16.42 31.96
N TRP A 39 -2.50 17.35 32.93
CA TRP A 39 -1.94 18.68 32.70
C TRP A 39 -0.41 18.74 32.83
N VAL A 40 0.24 17.66 33.33
CA VAL A 40 1.71 17.56 33.43
C VAL A 40 2.25 17.11 32.09
N PRO A 41 3.30 17.74 31.55
CA PRO A 41 3.98 17.26 30.35
C PRO A 41 4.52 15.84 30.59
N LYS A 42 4.02 14.86 29.83
CA LYS A 42 4.41 13.44 29.96
C LYS A 42 5.32 12.96 28.85
N ARG A 43 5.66 13.84 27.91
CA ARG A 43 6.53 13.48 26.77
C ARG A 43 7.96 13.26 27.26
N GLN A 44 8.44 12.04 27.06
CA GLN A 44 9.83 11.68 27.26
C GLN A 44 10.58 11.79 25.93
N MET A 45 11.89 12.01 25.96
CA MET A 45 12.72 11.87 24.78
C MET A 45 12.79 10.39 24.41
N THR A 46 12.42 10.07 23.19
CA THR A 46 12.56 8.72 22.64
C THR A 46 14.03 8.47 22.33
N LEU A 47 14.55 7.40 22.92
CA LEU A 47 15.89 6.93 22.64
C LEU A 47 15.93 6.29 21.26
N GLY A 48 16.95 6.61 20.46
CA GLY A 48 17.12 6.03 19.12
C GLY A 48 17.40 4.52 19.16
N LEU A 49 17.43 3.91 17.98
CA LEU A 49 17.64 2.48 17.74
C LEU A 49 18.88 1.94 18.47
N ASP A 50 19.97 2.72 18.53
CA ASP A 50 21.25 2.34 19.14
C ASP A 50 21.17 2.20 20.67
N LEU A 51 20.18 2.84 21.31
CA LEU A 51 20.03 2.85 22.76
C LEU A 51 18.87 2.00 23.27
N GLN A 52 17.80 1.88 22.50
CA GLN A 52 16.64 1.05 22.86
C GLN A 52 16.66 -0.34 22.21
N GLY A 53 17.56 -0.56 21.23
CA GLY A 53 17.46 -1.68 20.32
C GLY A 53 16.28 -1.49 19.35
N GLY A 54 16.04 -2.46 18.50
CA GLY A 54 14.96 -2.44 17.53
C GLY A 54 15.37 -2.96 16.17
N SER A 55 14.51 -2.74 15.17
CA SER A 55 14.71 -3.26 13.82
C SER A 55 15.06 -2.16 12.83
N HIS A 56 16.06 -2.44 11.99
CA HIS A 56 16.46 -1.63 10.84
C HIS A 56 16.26 -2.49 9.59
N ILE A 57 15.35 -2.09 8.74
CA ILE A 57 14.98 -2.84 7.53
C ILE A 57 15.16 -1.92 6.32
N LEU A 58 15.88 -2.42 5.31
CA LEU A 58 16.02 -1.76 4.03
C LEU A 58 15.17 -2.50 3.00
N LEU A 59 14.18 -1.80 2.48
CA LEU A 59 13.25 -2.30 1.46
C LEU A 59 13.66 -1.77 0.09
N ARG A 60 13.52 -2.60 -0.95
CA ARG A 60 13.71 -2.22 -2.35
C ARG A 60 12.45 -2.48 -3.14
N MET A 61 12.08 -1.50 -3.97
CA MET A 61 11.01 -1.62 -4.95
C MET A 61 11.55 -2.22 -6.25
N ASP A 62 10.81 -3.18 -6.83
CA ASP A 62 11.15 -3.73 -8.15
C ASP A 62 10.51 -2.88 -9.26
N PRO A 63 11.32 -2.17 -10.08
CA PRO A 63 10.78 -1.40 -11.21
C PRO A 63 10.10 -2.27 -12.27
N ASN A 64 10.40 -3.57 -12.32
CA ASN A 64 9.78 -4.49 -13.28
C ASN A 64 8.30 -4.69 -12.99
N ASP A 65 7.89 -4.70 -11.72
CA ASP A 65 6.48 -4.82 -11.34
C ASP A 65 5.68 -3.61 -11.84
N LEU A 66 6.23 -2.39 -11.66
CA LEU A 66 5.62 -1.16 -12.19
C LEU A 66 5.54 -1.15 -13.73
N THR A 67 6.55 -1.72 -14.38
CA THR A 67 6.57 -1.82 -15.84
C THR A 67 5.52 -2.80 -16.34
N LYS A 68 5.38 -3.97 -15.70
CA LYS A 68 4.34 -4.96 -16.02
C LYS A 68 2.94 -4.38 -15.85
N ASP A 69 2.66 -3.76 -14.71
CA ASP A 69 1.37 -3.13 -14.42
C ASP A 69 1.02 -2.04 -15.45
N ARG A 70 2.03 -1.24 -15.86
CA ARG A 70 1.86 -0.25 -16.94
C ARG A 70 1.52 -0.90 -18.27
N LEU A 71 2.18 -1.99 -18.64
CA LEU A 71 1.93 -2.69 -19.89
C LEU A 71 0.54 -3.33 -19.90
N GLU A 72 0.10 -3.93 -18.80
CA GLU A 72 -1.25 -4.47 -18.67
C GLU A 72 -2.31 -3.38 -18.79
N THR A 73 -2.13 -2.28 -18.07
CA THR A 73 -3.01 -1.11 -18.15
C THR A 73 -3.04 -0.55 -19.58
N THR A 74 -1.88 -0.42 -20.23
CA THR A 74 -1.78 0.05 -21.62
C THR A 74 -2.49 -0.89 -22.58
N ARG A 75 -2.35 -2.20 -22.42
CA ARG A 75 -3.04 -3.20 -23.23
C ARG A 75 -4.55 -3.07 -23.14
N ASP A 76 -5.08 -2.87 -21.93
CA ASP A 76 -6.51 -2.72 -21.71
C ASP A 76 -7.04 -1.37 -22.22
N GLN A 77 -6.24 -0.30 -22.09
CA GLN A 77 -6.54 0.99 -22.71
C GLN A 77 -6.57 0.90 -24.24
N ILE A 78 -5.60 0.26 -24.88
CA ILE A 78 -5.58 0.03 -26.33
C ILE A 78 -6.83 -0.72 -26.76
N ARG A 79 -7.20 -1.80 -26.05
CA ARG A 79 -8.42 -2.58 -26.34
C ARG A 79 -9.68 -1.72 -26.27
N THR A 80 -9.79 -0.89 -25.26
CA THR A 80 -10.94 -0.01 -25.04
C THR A 80 -11.00 1.09 -26.11
N LEU A 81 -9.90 1.80 -26.33
CA LEU A 81 -9.86 2.92 -27.30
C LEU A 81 -10.12 2.46 -28.74
N LEU A 82 -9.55 1.32 -29.16
CA LEU A 82 -9.79 0.76 -30.51
C LEU A 82 -11.22 0.24 -30.67
N ARG A 83 -11.79 -0.37 -29.65
CA ARG A 83 -13.19 -0.81 -29.65
C ARG A 83 -14.14 0.37 -29.76
N ASP A 84 -13.90 1.44 -29.00
CA ASP A 84 -14.74 2.63 -28.98
C ASP A 84 -14.66 3.39 -30.32
N ALA A 85 -13.47 3.38 -30.95
CA ALA A 85 -13.26 3.89 -32.29
C ALA A 85 -13.75 2.93 -33.41
N LYS A 86 -14.23 1.72 -33.05
CA LYS A 86 -14.66 0.66 -34.00
C LYS A 86 -13.60 0.23 -34.99
N ILE A 87 -12.33 0.20 -34.55
CA ILE A 87 -11.15 -0.18 -35.36
C ILE A 87 -10.82 -1.65 -35.07
N GLY A 88 -10.76 -2.46 -36.14
CA GLY A 88 -10.34 -3.85 -36.08
C GLY A 88 -8.86 -4.02 -35.83
N TYR A 89 -8.47 -4.89 -34.91
CA TYR A 89 -7.08 -5.17 -34.60
C TYR A 89 -6.83 -6.66 -34.31
N THR A 90 -5.57 -7.06 -34.43
CA THR A 90 -5.08 -8.41 -34.12
C THR A 90 -3.73 -8.32 -33.41
N GLY A 91 -3.28 -9.44 -32.82
CA GLY A 91 -1.92 -9.54 -32.25
C GLY A 91 -1.63 -8.57 -31.11
N LEU A 92 -2.65 -8.20 -30.31
CA LEU A 92 -2.43 -7.38 -29.11
C LEU A 92 -1.69 -8.22 -28.05
N ALA A 93 -0.39 -8.00 -27.94
CA ALA A 93 0.51 -8.72 -27.05
C ALA A 93 1.48 -7.78 -26.36
N GLY A 94 1.85 -8.13 -25.11
CA GLY A 94 2.92 -7.46 -24.36
C GLY A 94 4.15 -8.36 -24.26
N SER A 95 5.34 -7.79 -24.46
CA SER A 95 6.62 -8.49 -24.28
C SER A 95 7.69 -7.52 -23.78
N GLY A 96 8.41 -7.90 -22.74
CA GLY A 96 9.46 -7.07 -22.15
C GLY A 96 8.93 -5.73 -21.66
N ARG A 97 9.26 -4.65 -22.37
CA ARG A 97 8.82 -3.27 -22.08
C ARG A 97 7.86 -2.71 -23.13
N THR A 98 7.35 -3.56 -24.04
CA THR A 98 6.60 -3.13 -25.21
C THR A 98 5.25 -3.82 -25.28
N VAL A 99 4.21 -3.08 -25.64
CA VAL A 99 2.91 -3.59 -26.09
C VAL A 99 2.78 -3.33 -27.57
N GLN A 100 2.44 -4.35 -28.33
CA GLN A 100 2.23 -4.23 -29.77
C GLN A 100 0.80 -4.57 -30.16
N VAL A 101 0.29 -3.91 -31.18
CA VAL A 101 -1.02 -4.14 -31.77
C VAL A 101 -0.93 -3.97 -33.28
N ARG A 102 -1.54 -4.90 -34.02
CA ARG A 102 -1.62 -4.81 -35.49
C ARG A 102 -3.03 -4.40 -35.90
N ILE A 103 -3.13 -3.32 -36.66
CA ILE A 103 -4.40 -2.85 -37.21
C ILE A 103 -4.72 -3.67 -38.44
N THR A 104 -5.96 -4.19 -38.53
CA THR A 104 -6.38 -5.11 -39.57
C THR A 104 -6.55 -4.41 -40.93
N ASP A 105 -7.12 -3.19 -40.90
CA ASP A 105 -7.38 -2.40 -42.08
C ASP A 105 -6.32 -1.30 -42.24
N PRO A 106 -5.48 -1.33 -43.30
CA PRO A 106 -4.48 -0.30 -43.57
C PRO A 106 -5.07 1.13 -43.67
N GLY A 107 -6.32 1.26 -44.11
CA GLY A 107 -6.99 2.56 -44.18
C GLY A 107 -7.36 3.17 -42.84
N GLN A 108 -7.35 2.38 -41.77
CA GLN A 108 -7.68 2.82 -40.41
C GLN A 108 -6.46 3.09 -39.54
N VAL A 109 -5.24 2.93 -40.05
CA VAL A 109 -4.00 3.09 -39.26
C VAL A 109 -3.87 4.49 -38.69
N ASP A 110 -4.15 5.54 -39.46
CA ASP A 110 -4.04 6.93 -38.99
C ASP A 110 -5.13 7.27 -37.98
N ALA A 111 -6.34 6.72 -38.14
CA ALA A 111 -7.40 6.83 -37.16
C ALA A 111 -7.02 6.12 -35.84
N ALA A 112 -6.38 4.96 -35.93
CA ALA A 112 -5.86 4.23 -34.77
C ALA A 112 -4.77 5.01 -34.04
N LYS A 113 -3.81 5.59 -34.77
CA LYS A 113 -2.76 6.48 -34.20
C LYS A 113 -3.38 7.65 -33.46
N THR A 114 -4.38 8.27 -34.03
CA THR A 114 -5.11 9.40 -33.42
C THR A 114 -5.82 8.99 -32.14
N ALA A 115 -6.52 7.85 -32.15
CA ALA A 115 -7.23 7.29 -30.99
C ALA A 115 -6.26 6.90 -29.85
N LEU A 116 -5.08 6.39 -30.20
CA LEU A 116 -4.08 5.92 -29.24
C LEU A 116 -3.05 6.98 -28.83
N LYS A 117 -3.14 8.21 -29.39
CA LYS A 117 -2.20 9.30 -29.09
C LYS A 117 -2.11 9.63 -27.61
N THR A 118 -3.22 9.56 -26.89
CA THR A 118 -3.28 9.84 -25.45
C THR A 118 -2.37 8.92 -24.61
N LEU A 119 -2.01 7.75 -25.13
CA LEU A 119 -1.09 6.82 -24.44
C LEU A 119 0.37 7.29 -24.46
N THR A 120 0.72 8.17 -25.41
CA THR A 120 2.07 8.72 -25.58
C THR A 120 2.16 10.21 -25.20
N ASP A 121 1.07 10.80 -24.72
CA ASP A 121 1.09 12.18 -24.26
C ASP A 121 2.03 12.32 -23.05
N PRO A 122 2.87 13.37 -23.04
CA PRO A 122 3.78 13.59 -21.93
C PRO A 122 3.03 13.86 -20.64
N VAL A 123 3.46 13.23 -19.55
CA VAL A 123 2.91 13.45 -18.21
C VAL A 123 3.68 14.58 -17.52
N ALA A 124 2.98 15.48 -16.83
CA ALA A 124 3.61 16.54 -16.07
C ALA A 124 4.47 15.96 -14.93
N ALA A 125 5.75 16.28 -14.90
CA ALA A 125 6.72 15.80 -13.93
C ALA A 125 6.64 16.53 -12.58
N GLY A 126 5.43 16.81 -12.07
CA GLY A 126 5.19 17.48 -10.78
C GLY A 126 5.42 18.99 -10.79
N LEU A 127 4.85 19.67 -9.79
CA LEU A 127 4.85 21.14 -9.66
C LEU A 127 6.25 21.78 -9.53
N PHE A 128 7.24 21.01 -9.08
CA PHE A 128 8.60 21.54 -8.83
C PHE A 128 9.64 21.17 -9.90
N SER A 129 9.33 20.24 -10.80
CA SER A 129 10.30 19.77 -11.82
C SER A 129 10.22 20.52 -13.15
N GLY A 130 9.21 21.34 -13.37
CA GLY A 130 9.06 22.24 -14.53
C GLY A 130 9.10 21.56 -15.92
N GLY A 131 9.07 20.25 -15.99
CA GLY A 131 9.17 19.46 -17.21
C GLY A 131 8.03 18.48 -17.41
N SER A 132 7.93 17.97 -18.63
CA SER A 132 7.08 16.84 -18.96
C SER A 132 7.93 15.60 -19.22
N VAL A 133 7.46 14.44 -18.78
CA VAL A 133 8.12 13.14 -19.02
C VAL A 133 7.29 12.36 -20.01
N GLN A 134 7.92 11.90 -21.08
CA GLN A 134 7.31 10.97 -22.01
C GLN A 134 7.43 9.56 -21.45
N GLU A 135 6.34 9.04 -20.91
CA GLU A 135 6.32 7.68 -20.32
C GLU A 135 6.46 6.59 -21.38
N MET A 136 5.79 6.77 -22.51
CA MET A 136 5.75 5.79 -23.59
C MET A 136 6.12 6.41 -24.91
N SER A 137 6.88 5.66 -25.73
CA SER A 137 7.16 5.99 -27.12
C SER A 137 6.34 5.09 -28.04
N LEU A 138 5.88 5.66 -29.17
CA LEU A 138 5.24 4.92 -30.25
C LEU A 138 6.28 4.68 -31.36
N ASP A 139 6.44 3.42 -31.76
CA ASP A 139 7.16 3.00 -32.97
C ASP A 139 6.14 2.45 -33.98
N ASP A 140 6.07 3.09 -35.13
CA ASP A 140 5.18 2.76 -36.24
C ASP A 140 5.97 2.47 -37.54
N SER A 141 7.24 2.06 -37.42
CA SER A 141 8.14 1.77 -38.53
C SER A 141 7.64 0.64 -39.44
N GLU A 142 6.86 -0.29 -38.89
CA GLU A 142 6.26 -1.39 -39.64
C GLU A 142 4.82 -1.03 -40.03
N PRO A 143 4.43 -1.12 -41.34
CA PRO A 143 3.08 -0.80 -41.77
C PRO A 143 1.99 -1.59 -41.01
N GLY A 144 1.09 -0.89 -40.42
CA GLY A 144 -0.04 -1.46 -39.65
C GLY A 144 0.32 -2.06 -38.29
N LEU A 145 1.57 -2.07 -37.88
CA LEU A 145 1.99 -2.49 -36.55
C LEU A 145 2.38 -1.28 -35.70
N LEU A 146 1.70 -1.12 -34.59
CA LEU A 146 1.98 -0.07 -33.61
C LEU A 146 2.61 -0.69 -32.37
N LYS A 147 3.79 -0.22 -31.98
CA LYS A 147 4.54 -0.69 -30.80
C LYS A 147 4.66 0.43 -29.78
N PHE A 148 4.14 0.22 -28.60
CA PHE A 148 4.22 1.15 -27.48
C PHE A 148 5.26 0.65 -26.50
N THR A 149 6.36 1.40 -26.33
CA THR A 149 7.48 1.02 -25.45
C THR A 149 7.59 1.98 -24.29
N VAL A 150 7.70 1.44 -23.06
CA VAL A 150 7.95 2.23 -21.85
C VAL A 150 9.39 2.75 -21.90
N THR A 151 9.55 4.08 -21.80
CA THR A 151 10.86 4.74 -21.85
C THR A 151 11.61 4.61 -20.51
N ASP A 152 12.95 4.74 -20.53
CA ASP A 152 13.73 4.78 -19.29
C ASP A 152 13.36 5.98 -18.42
N ALA A 153 13.02 7.13 -19.02
CA ALA A 153 12.51 8.29 -18.30
C ALA A 153 11.15 7.99 -17.64
N GLY A 154 10.28 7.25 -18.33
CA GLY A 154 9.00 6.80 -17.80
C GLY A 154 9.17 5.84 -16.62
N ILE A 155 10.09 4.89 -16.71
CA ILE A 155 10.41 3.97 -15.61
C ILE A 155 10.90 4.73 -14.39
N LYS A 156 11.86 5.65 -14.56
CA LYS A 156 12.38 6.48 -13.45
C LYS A 156 11.28 7.32 -12.80
N TYR A 157 10.45 7.97 -13.61
CA TYR A 157 9.33 8.78 -13.12
C TYR A 157 8.35 7.94 -12.31
N ARG A 158 7.93 6.78 -12.85
CA ARG A 158 7.01 5.87 -12.14
C ARG A 158 7.61 5.33 -10.86
N THR A 159 8.87 4.90 -10.87
CA THR A 159 9.57 4.42 -9.69
C THR A 159 9.63 5.51 -8.61
N SER A 160 9.96 6.74 -8.99
CA SER A 160 10.02 7.85 -8.04
C SER A 160 8.66 8.19 -7.44
N THR A 161 7.59 8.18 -8.25
CA THR A 161 6.22 8.44 -7.80
C THR A 161 5.71 7.31 -6.91
N ALA A 162 5.91 6.06 -7.34
CA ALA A 162 5.54 4.89 -6.57
C ALA A 162 6.29 4.81 -5.23
N LEU A 163 7.58 5.17 -5.22
CA LEU A 163 8.36 5.22 -3.99
C LEU A 163 7.84 6.27 -3.01
N ALA A 164 7.44 7.46 -3.51
CA ALA A 164 6.85 8.50 -2.67
C ALA A 164 5.51 8.06 -2.05
N GLN A 165 4.66 7.40 -2.83
CA GLN A 165 3.41 6.81 -2.33
C GLN A 165 3.68 5.67 -1.34
N SER A 166 4.67 4.82 -1.62
CA SER A 166 5.05 3.73 -0.73
C SER A 166 5.59 4.20 0.61
N LEU A 167 6.32 5.32 0.64
CA LEU A 167 6.76 5.93 1.90
C LEU A 167 5.58 6.23 2.82
N GLU A 168 4.54 6.86 2.30
CA GLU A 168 3.34 7.21 3.07
C GLU A 168 2.59 5.96 3.57
N VAL A 169 2.45 4.94 2.70
CA VAL A 169 1.79 3.68 3.08
C VAL A 169 2.62 2.92 4.13
N VAL A 170 3.94 2.83 3.95
CA VAL A 170 4.86 2.17 4.91
C VAL A 170 4.81 2.88 6.26
N GLU A 171 4.86 4.21 6.28
CA GLU A 171 4.76 4.99 7.51
C GLU A 171 3.44 4.74 8.24
N ARG A 172 2.31 4.72 7.52
CA ARG A 172 1.00 4.37 8.09
C ARG A 172 0.99 2.96 8.66
N ARG A 173 1.51 1.96 7.93
CA ARG A 173 1.56 0.56 8.40
C ARG A 173 2.38 0.42 9.68
N VAL A 174 3.53 1.08 9.75
CA VAL A 174 4.39 1.04 10.93
C VAL A 174 3.73 1.74 12.12
N ASN A 175 3.07 2.89 11.91
CA ASN A 175 2.35 3.62 12.95
C ASN A 175 1.16 2.81 13.50
N GLU A 176 0.42 2.10 12.63
CA GLU A 176 -0.71 1.24 13.01
C GLU A 176 -0.29 0.04 13.87
N LEU A 177 0.99 -0.38 13.78
CA LEU A 177 1.54 -1.41 14.67
C LEU A 177 1.78 -0.90 16.11
N GLY A 178 1.50 0.35 16.38
CA GLY A 178 1.67 0.96 17.72
C GLY A 178 3.12 1.22 18.09
N THR A 179 4.00 1.34 17.09
CA THR A 179 5.43 1.62 17.31
C THR A 179 5.65 3.07 17.72
N THR A 180 6.68 3.31 18.54
CA THR A 180 7.00 4.65 19.01
C THR A 180 8.01 5.30 18.06
N GLU A 181 7.61 6.38 17.40
CA GLU A 181 8.45 7.23 16.54
C GLU A 181 9.31 6.46 15.52
N PRO A 182 8.70 5.72 14.58
CA PRO A 182 9.45 5.05 13.53
C PRO A 182 10.09 6.09 12.59
N ILE A 183 11.25 5.75 12.05
CA ILE A 183 11.91 6.54 11.02
C ILE A 183 11.68 5.82 9.68
N VAL A 184 10.95 6.45 8.77
CA VAL A 184 10.73 5.96 7.41
C VAL A 184 11.26 7.01 6.45
N GLN A 185 12.26 6.65 5.65
CA GLN A 185 12.90 7.60 4.75
C GLN A 185 13.33 6.95 3.44
N ARG A 186 13.32 7.74 2.37
CA ARG A 186 13.84 7.33 1.09
C ARG A 186 15.36 7.18 1.13
N GLN A 187 15.87 6.09 0.55
CA GLN A 187 17.30 5.87 0.37
C GLN A 187 17.62 5.55 -1.09
N GLY A 188 18.22 6.50 -1.80
CA GLY A 188 18.49 6.36 -3.24
C GLY A 188 17.25 6.50 -4.12
N GLU A 189 17.24 5.80 -5.27
CA GLU A 189 16.18 5.94 -6.27
C GLU A 189 15.04 4.94 -6.09
N ASP A 190 15.31 3.77 -5.46
CA ASP A 190 14.41 2.60 -5.42
C ASP A 190 14.25 1.98 -4.03
N ARG A 191 14.80 2.60 -2.96
CA ARG A 191 14.84 2.01 -1.62
C ARG A 191 14.16 2.87 -0.56
N ILE A 192 13.59 2.18 0.43
CA ILE A 192 12.99 2.76 1.65
C ILE A 192 13.70 2.16 2.85
N LEU A 193 14.23 3.02 3.70
CA LEU A 193 14.77 2.66 4.99
C LEU A 193 13.67 2.79 6.04
N VAL A 194 13.49 1.74 6.82
CA VAL A 194 12.53 1.67 7.94
C VAL A 194 13.31 1.34 9.21
N GLN A 195 13.24 2.21 10.21
CA GLN A 195 13.83 1.99 11.52
C GLN A 195 12.73 2.06 12.57
N VAL A 196 12.61 1.01 13.37
CA VAL A 196 11.55 0.89 14.38
C VAL A 196 12.20 0.60 15.72
N PRO A 197 12.38 1.63 16.59
CA PRO A 197 12.92 1.46 17.91
C PRO A 197 12.02 0.58 18.79
N GLY A 198 12.61 -0.27 19.61
CA GLY A 198 11.89 -1.10 20.59
C GLY A 198 11.09 -2.27 20.01
N LEU A 199 11.08 -2.48 18.69
CA LEU A 199 10.38 -3.59 18.07
C LEU A 199 11.15 -4.89 18.28
N GLN A 200 10.51 -5.86 18.96
CA GLN A 200 11.13 -7.16 19.27
C GLN A 200 10.84 -8.23 18.21
N ASP A 201 9.76 -8.06 17.43
CA ASP A 201 9.37 -8.98 16.36
C ASP A 201 9.51 -8.36 14.98
N PRO A 202 10.70 -8.48 14.35
CA PRO A 202 10.91 -7.98 12.99
C PRO A 202 10.17 -8.79 11.94
N GLN A 203 9.79 -10.05 12.23
CA GLN A 203 9.13 -10.90 11.25
C GLN A 203 7.74 -10.37 10.90
N ARG A 204 6.92 -10.05 11.91
CA ARG A 204 5.60 -9.46 11.70
C ARG A 204 5.66 -8.14 10.92
N LEU A 205 6.67 -7.31 11.21
CA LEU A 205 6.89 -6.08 10.45
C LEU A 205 7.19 -6.37 8.98
N LYS A 206 8.06 -7.35 8.68
CA LYS A 206 8.38 -7.77 7.31
C LYS A 206 7.16 -8.30 6.57
N ASP A 207 6.36 -9.12 7.22
CA ASP A 207 5.14 -9.69 6.63
C ASP A 207 4.13 -8.60 6.25
N ILE A 208 3.95 -7.59 7.13
CA ILE A 208 3.06 -6.45 6.86
C ILE A 208 3.64 -5.52 5.79
N LEU A 209 4.95 -5.27 5.77
CA LEU A 209 5.58 -4.38 4.78
C LEU A 209 5.76 -5.03 3.41
N GLY A 210 5.88 -6.36 3.34
CA GLY A 210 6.06 -7.12 2.10
C GLY A 210 4.78 -7.30 1.27
N GLN A 211 3.60 -7.24 1.91
CA GLN A 211 2.32 -7.40 1.22
C GLN A 211 1.91 -6.13 0.47
N THR A 212 1.49 -6.26 -0.78
CA THR A 212 0.97 -5.12 -1.56
C THR A 212 -0.39 -4.65 -1.04
N ALA A 213 -1.20 -5.56 -0.51
CA ALA A 213 -2.55 -5.32 0.02
C ALA A 213 -3.49 -4.67 -1.02
N LYS A 214 -3.37 -5.10 -2.28
CA LYS A 214 -4.24 -4.66 -3.37
C LYS A 214 -5.60 -5.36 -3.26
N LEU A 215 -6.53 -4.71 -2.59
CA LEU A 215 -7.90 -5.22 -2.41
C LEU A 215 -8.77 -4.87 -3.58
N THR A 216 -9.49 -5.86 -4.13
CA THR A 216 -10.49 -5.67 -5.17
C THR A 216 -11.75 -6.47 -4.87
N PHE A 217 -12.88 -5.93 -5.30
CA PHE A 217 -14.18 -6.54 -5.19
C PHE A 217 -14.71 -6.83 -6.58
N GLN A 218 -15.00 -8.10 -6.87
CA GLN A 218 -15.35 -8.59 -8.21
C GLN A 218 -16.47 -9.64 -8.12
N MET A 219 -17.22 -9.84 -9.21
CA MET A 219 -18.22 -10.89 -9.25
C MET A 219 -17.58 -12.25 -9.52
N VAL A 220 -18.15 -13.29 -8.92
CA VAL A 220 -17.86 -14.68 -9.33
C VAL A 220 -18.65 -14.98 -10.59
N ASP A 221 -17.97 -15.39 -11.65
CA ASP A 221 -18.59 -15.81 -12.90
C ASP A 221 -19.17 -17.21 -12.74
N GLN A 222 -20.49 -17.31 -12.83
CA GLN A 222 -21.25 -18.54 -12.70
C GLN A 222 -21.74 -19.09 -14.04
N THR A 223 -21.27 -18.54 -15.15
CA THR A 223 -21.68 -18.95 -16.50
C THR A 223 -21.11 -20.31 -16.90
N MET A 224 -20.00 -20.72 -16.27
CA MET A 224 -19.31 -21.97 -16.53
C MET A 224 -18.84 -22.59 -15.20
N PRO A 225 -18.89 -23.94 -15.05
CA PRO A 225 -18.23 -24.60 -13.94
C PRO A 225 -16.73 -24.32 -13.92
N VAL A 226 -16.16 -24.04 -12.76
CA VAL A 226 -14.73 -23.71 -12.62
C VAL A 226 -13.82 -24.82 -13.14
N GLN A 227 -14.23 -26.09 -13.03
CA GLN A 227 -13.47 -27.23 -13.52
C GLN A 227 -13.33 -27.21 -15.06
N ASP A 228 -14.34 -26.77 -15.76
CA ASP A 228 -14.30 -26.64 -17.22
C ASP A 228 -13.38 -25.48 -17.63
N ALA A 229 -13.36 -24.40 -16.85
CA ALA A 229 -12.44 -23.27 -17.05
C ALA A 229 -10.97 -23.67 -16.79
N LEU A 230 -10.71 -24.58 -15.82
CA LEU A 230 -9.38 -25.12 -15.56
C LEU A 230 -8.89 -26.08 -16.64
N ASN A 231 -9.78 -26.91 -17.20
CA ASN A 231 -9.46 -27.87 -18.25
C ASN A 231 -9.42 -27.26 -19.65
N GLY A 232 -10.03 -26.07 -19.83
CA GLY A 232 -10.16 -25.37 -21.08
C GLY A 232 -9.55 -23.95 -21.02
N ARG A 233 -10.26 -23.02 -21.69
CA ARG A 233 -9.98 -21.59 -21.58
C ARG A 233 -11.12 -20.92 -20.81
N PRO A 234 -10.80 -20.10 -19.79
CA PRO A 234 -11.84 -19.32 -19.15
C PRO A 234 -12.55 -18.41 -20.16
N PRO A 235 -13.82 -18.05 -19.92
CA PRO A 235 -14.55 -17.12 -20.76
C PRO A 235 -13.82 -15.81 -20.94
N ALA A 236 -14.03 -15.15 -22.10
CA ALA A 236 -13.44 -13.84 -22.35
C ALA A 236 -13.93 -12.83 -21.30
N GLY A 237 -13.00 -12.28 -20.50
CA GLY A 237 -13.33 -11.34 -19.42
C GLY A 237 -13.40 -11.97 -18.03
N SER A 238 -13.09 -13.26 -17.89
CA SER A 238 -12.99 -13.94 -16.60
C SER A 238 -11.65 -14.64 -16.46
N SER A 239 -11.20 -14.86 -15.22
CA SER A 239 -9.96 -15.55 -14.90
C SER A 239 -10.16 -16.45 -13.68
N VAL A 240 -9.34 -17.50 -13.56
CA VAL A 240 -9.38 -18.39 -12.40
C VAL A 240 -8.42 -17.86 -11.35
N LEU A 241 -8.94 -17.61 -10.16
CA LEU A 241 -8.18 -17.26 -8.96
C LEU A 241 -8.40 -18.31 -7.87
N TYR A 242 -7.44 -18.44 -6.97
CA TYR A 242 -7.49 -19.41 -5.89
C TYR A 242 -7.74 -18.72 -4.55
N SER A 243 -8.44 -19.42 -3.63
CA SER A 243 -8.59 -18.94 -2.25
C SER A 243 -7.30 -19.06 -1.46
N GLN A 244 -7.26 -18.39 -0.31
CA GLN A 244 -6.18 -18.55 0.67
C GLN A 244 -6.33 -19.79 1.55
N ASP A 245 -7.40 -20.57 1.37
CA ASP A 245 -7.65 -21.79 2.14
C ASP A 245 -6.63 -22.87 1.84
N ASP A 246 -6.51 -23.82 2.73
CA ASP A 246 -5.70 -25.04 2.56
C ASP A 246 -6.62 -26.28 2.64
N PRO A 247 -6.85 -27.00 1.53
CA PRO A 247 -6.34 -26.78 0.17
C PRO A 247 -7.01 -25.59 -0.55
N PRO A 248 -6.27 -24.92 -1.48
CA PRO A 248 -6.81 -23.77 -2.21
C PRO A 248 -8.01 -24.13 -3.09
N VAL A 249 -9.07 -23.37 -2.98
CA VAL A 249 -10.30 -23.54 -3.79
C VAL A 249 -10.25 -22.60 -4.99
N PRO A 250 -10.41 -23.11 -6.23
CA PRO A 250 -10.45 -22.27 -7.43
C PRO A 250 -11.82 -21.60 -7.59
N TYR A 251 -11.81 -20.32 -7.97
CA TYR A 251 -12.97 -19.51 -8.32
C TYR A 251 -12.80 -18.92 -9.72
N LEU A 252 -13.85 -18.94 -10.52
CA LEU A 252 -13.89 -18.21 -11.78
C LEU A 252 -14.40 -16.79 -11.49
N ILE A 253 -13.56 -15.77 -11.75
CA ILE A 253 -13.78 -14.39 -11.34
C ILE A 253 -13.89 -13.52 -12.59
N GLU A 254 -14.91 -12.64 -12.65
CA GLU A 254 -14.98 -11.59 -13.66
C GLU A 254 -13.84 -10.59 -13.50
N ASN A 255 -13.09 -10.29 -14.56
CA ASN A 255 -11.95 -9.34 -14.50
C ASN A 255 -12.37 -7.90 -14.21
N ARG A 256 -13.69 -7.61 -14.25
CA ARG A 256 -14.22 -6.29 -13.96
C ARG A 256 -14.20 -6.01 -12.46
N VAL A 257 -13.34 -5.10 -12.04
CA VAL A 257 -13.33 -4.58 -10.67
C VAL A 257 -14.54 -3.66 -10.45
N ILE A 258 -15.36 -3.97 -9.45
CA ILE A 258 -16.53 -3.17 -9.05
C ILE A 258 -16.11 -2.04 -8.14
N VAL A 259 -15.37 -2.39 -7.08
CA VAL A 259 -14.79 -1.46 -6.10
C VAL A 259 -13.37 -1.90 -5.80
N SER A 260 -12.46 -0.98 -5.62
CA SER A 260 -11.07 -1.24 -5.20
C SER A 260 -10.82 -0.74 -3.78
N GLY A 261 -9.72 -1.19 -3.18
CA GLY A 261 -9.26 -0.75 -1.87
C GLY A 261 -9.01 0.76 -1.76
N GLU A 262 -8.83 1.46 -2.88
CA GLU A 262 -8.71 2.92 -2.91
C GLU A 262 -9.97 3.65 -2.43
N ASN A 263 -11.12 2.99 -2.49
CA ASN A 263 -12.39 3.50 -2.02
C ASN A 263 -12.66 3.18 -0.54
N LEU A 264 -11.75 2.48 0.16
CA LEU A 264 -11.87 2.23 1.59
C LEU A 264 -11.53 3.49 2.38
N VAL A 265 -12.40 3.80 3.35
CA VAL A 265 -12.18 4.89 4.33
C VAL A 265 -11.68 4.32 5.63
N ASP A 266 -12.21 3.17 6.04
CA ASP A 266 -11.86 2.53 7.32
C ASP A 266 -11.96 1.01 7.21
N ALA A 267 -11.16 0.32 8.03
CA ALA A 267 -11.20 -1.13 8.22
C ALA A 267 -10.80 -1.46 9.66
N GLN A 268 -11.57 -2.32 10.33
CA GLN A 268 -11.37 -2.67 11.73
C GLN A 268 -11.58 -4.17 11.95
N ALA A 269 -10.67 -4.80 12.71
CA ALA A 269 -10.89 -6.14 13.21
C ALA A 269 -11.99 -6.12 14.29
N THR A 270 -12.96 -6.99 14.16
CA THR A 270 -14.08 -7.12 15.09
C THR A 270 -14.52 -8.59 15.17
N TYR A 271 -15.50 -8.88 15.97
CA TYR A 271 -16.10 -10.22 16.05
C TYR A 271 -17.51 -10.21 15.49
N ASN A 272 -17.83 -11.23 14.71
CA ASN A 272 -19.18 -11.43 14.23
C ASN A 272 -20.10 -11.67 15.44
N SER A 273 -21.19 -10.90 15.54
CA SER A 273 -22.12 -10.95 16.68
C SER A 273 -22.90 -12.27 16.80
N GLN A 274 -22.97 -13.07 15.73
CA GLN A 274 -23.71 -14.34 15.68
C GLN A 274 -22.81 -15.56 15.89
N THR A 275 -21.62 -15.57 15.22
CA THR A 275 -20.71 -16.71 15.23
C THR A 275 -19.54 -16.52 16.21
N ASN A 276 -19.31 -15.30 16.69
CA ASN A 276 -18.17 -14.89 17.52
C ASN A 276 -16.80 -15.18 16.86
N GLU A 277 -16.78 -15.24 15.52
CA GLU A 277 -15.57 -15.40 14.73
C GLU A 277 -14.92 -14.04 14.42
N PRO A 278 -13.59 -13.96 14.37
CA PRO A 278 -12.91 -12.74 13.95
C PRO A 278 -13.25 -12.39 12.50
N VAL A 279 -13.62 -11.14 12.26
CA VAL A 279 -13.93 -10.60 10.93
C VAL A 279 -13.33 -9.22 10.79
N VAL A 280 -13.17 -8.74 9.55
CA VAL A 280 -12.77 -7.36 9.29
C VAL A 280 -13.96 -6.58 8.77
N SER A 281 -14.45 -5.62 9.54
CA SER A 281 -15.45 -4.66 9.09
C SER A 281 -14.77 -3.58 8.26
N PHE A 282 -15.45 -3.14 7.19
CA PHE A 282 -14.93 -2.08 6.32
C PHE A 282 -16.02 -1.08 5.95
N THR A 283 -15.59 0.13 5.58
CA THR A 283 -16.47 1.19 5.10
C THR A 283 -15.86 1.86 3.87
N PHE A 284 -16.67 2.04 2.83
CA PHE A 284 -16.29 2.74 1.60
C PHE A 284 -16.59 4.23 1.67
N ASP A 285 -15.90 5.00 0.84
CA ASP A 285 -16.26 6.38 0.53
C ASP A 285 -17.59 6.45 -0.27
N SER A 286 -18.11 7.65 -0.50
CA SER A 286 -19.38 7.84 -1.20
C SER A 286 -19.39 7.24 -2.61
N LYS A 287 -18.25 7.23 -3.32
CA LYS A 287 -18.16 6.66 -4.67
C LYS A 287 -18.14 5.14 -4.65
N GLY A 288 -17.35 4.55 -3.74
CA GLY A 288 -17.32 3.11 -3.50
C GLY A 288 -18.67 2.60 -3.04
N ALA A 289 -19.30 3.26 -2.07
CA ALA A 289 -20.63 2.93 -1.56
C ALA A 289 -21.69 2.92 -2.67
N ALA A 290 -21.70 3.92 -3.55
CA ALA A 290 -22.64 3.99 -4.67
C ALA A 290 -22.44 2.82 -5.66
N ARG A 291 -21.18 2.53 -6.04
CA ARG A 291 -20.84 1.40 -6.93
C ARG A 291 -21.18 0.06 -6.29
N PHE A 292 -20.83 -0.10 -5.03
CA PHE A 292 -21.11 -1.32 -4.28
C PHE A 292 -22.62 -1.56 -4.11
N GLY A 293 -23.37 -0.51 -3.74
CA GLY A 293 -24.82 -0.55 -3.64
C GLY A 293 -25.50 -0.90 -4.97
N GLN A 294 -25.06 -0.30 -6.07
CA GLN A 294 -25.57 -0.62 -7.41
C GLN A 294 -25.27 -2.07 -7.79
N ALA A 295 -24.02 -2.53 -7.59
CA ALA A 295 -23.63 -3.89 -7.93
C ALA A 295 -24.38 -4.94 -7.09
N THR A 296 -24.50 -4.74 -5.79
CA THR A 296 -25.22 -5.66 -4.90
C THR A 296 -26.71 -5.69 -5.20
N SER A 297 -27.34 -4.55 -5.56
CA SER A 297 -28.75 -4.48 -5.95
C SER A 297 -29.05 -5.26 -7.24
N GLN A 298 -28.14 -5.23 -8.20
CA GLN A 298 -28.31 -5.90 -9.50
C GLN A 298 -27.98 -7.39 -9.46
N ASN A 299 -27.30 -7.86 -8.41
CA ASN A 299 -26.73 -9.21 -8.34
C ASN A 299 -27.11 -9.96 -7.05
N VAL A 300 -28.28 -9.67 -6.49
CA VAL A 300 -28.81 -10.43 -5.35
C VAL A 300 -28.88 -11.92 -5.68
N GLY A 301 -28.42 -12.78 -4.79
CA GLY A 301 -28.35 -14.22 -4.95
C GLY A 301 -27.04 -14.73 -5.58
N LYS A 302 -26.22 -13.86 -6.18
CA LYS A 302 -24.93 -14.25 -6.77
C LYS A 302 -23.79 -14.18 -5.75
N LEU A 303 -22.69 -14.86 -6.05
CA LEU A 303 -21.45 -14.80 -5.28
C LEU A 303 -20.63 -13.56 -5.64
N PHE A 304 -20.05 -12.97 -4.64
CA PHE A 304 -19.23 -11.76 -4.71
C PHE A 304 -17.88 -12.00 -4.07
N ALA A 305 -16.82 -11.93 -4.84
CA ALA A 305 -15.48 -12.25 -4.36
C ALA A 305 -14.75 -11.01 -3.83
N ILE A 306 -14.11 -11.18 -2.68
CA ILE A 306 -13.19 -10.24 -2.07
C ILE A 306 -11.78 -10.79 -2.30
N ILE A 307 -10.98 -10.06 -3.04
CA ILE A 307 -9.68 -10.52 -3.56
C ILE A 307 -8.59 -9.60 -3.04
N LEU A 308 -7.57 -10.19 -2.42
CA LEU A 308 -6.36 -9.50 -1.95
C LEU A 308 -5.16 -10.09 -2.67
N ASP A 309 -4.37 -9.25 -3.33
CA ASP A 309 -3.15 -9.65 -4.03
C ASP A 309 -3.36 -10.88 -4.95
N ASN A 310 -4.44 -10.87 -5.73
CA ASN A 310 -4.86 -11.95 -6.65
C ASN A 310 -5.27 -13.27 -5.97
N GLN A 311 -5.51 -13.27 -4.67
CA GLN A 311 -6.06 -14.42 -3.94
C GLN A 311 -7.44 -14.10 -3.40
N VAL A 312 -8.38 -15.04 -3.49
CA VAL A 312 -9.73 -14.88 -2.95
C VAL A 312 -9.69 -15.10 -1.44
N ILE A 313 -10.01 -14.06 -0.66
CA ILE A 313 -10.11 -14.16 0.80
C ILE A 313 -11.48 -14.74 1.17
N SER A 314 -12.53 -14.28 0.48
CA SER A 314 -13.90 -14.64 0.79
C SER A 314 -14.77 -14.48 -0.47
N ALA A 315 -15.77 -15.34 -0.62
CA ALA A 315 -16.73 -15.26 -1.71
C ALA A 315 -18.19 -15.41 -1.20
N PRO A 316 -18.68 -14.43 -0.41
CA PRO A 316 -20.01 -14.49 0.15
C PRO A 316 -21.10 -14.35 -0.92
N GLN A 317 -22.29 -14.92 -0.63
CA GLN A 317 -23.48 -14.67 -1.43
C GLN A 317 -24.12 -13.34 -1.04
N ILE A 318 -24.49 -12.53 -2.04
CA ILE A 318 -25.24 -11.29 -1.83
C ILE A 318 -26.68 -11.67 -1.43
N ARG A 319 -27.05 -11.46 -0.17
CA ARG A 319 -28.40 -11.78 0.34
C ARG A 319 -29.40 -10.66 0.10
N GLU A 320 -28.94 -9.42 0.18
CA GLU A 320 -29.74 -8.20 0.03
C GLU A 320 -28.87 -7.06 -0.52
N PRO A 321 -29.47 -6.01 -1.09
CA PRO A 321 -28.73 -4.82 -1.50
C PRO A 321 -28.01 -4.14 -0.33
N ILE A 322 -26.71 -3.86 -0.49
CA ILE A 322 -25.90 -3.21 0.55
C ILE A 322 -25.71 -1.74 0.18
N LEU A 323 -26.65 -0.89 0.58
CA LEU A 323 -26.67 0.53 0.22
C LEU A 323 -25.84 1.40 1.15
N GLY A 324 -25.52 0.93 2.37
CA GLY A 324 -24.77 1.67 3.38
C GLY A 324 -23.28 1.78 3.13
N GLY A 325 -22.74 1.11 2.12
CA GLY A 325 -21.31 1.14 1.79
C GLY A 325 -20.40 0.50 2.83
N SER A 326 -20.95 -0.28 3.76
CA SER A 326 -20.20 -1.00 4.79
C SER A 326 -20.42 -2.49 4.64
N GLY A 327 -19.45 -3.30 5.03
CA GLY A 327 -19.54 -4.75 4.99
C GLY A 327 -18.56 -5.41 5.96
N GLN A 328 -18.56 -6.73 5.95
CA GLN A 328 -17.63 -7.54 6.73
C GLN A 328 -16.95 -8.56 5.82
N ILE A 329 -15.64 -8.69 5.97
CA ILE A 329 -14.85 -9.76 5.37
C ILE A 329 -14.78 -10.87 6.40
N SER A 330 -15.40 -12.00 6.09
CA SER A 330 -15.33 -13.23 6.86
C SER A 330 -14.40 -14.21 6.16
N GLY A 331 -13.70 -15.03 6.94
CA GLY A 331 -12.76 -16.02 6.47
C GLY A 331 -12.22 -16.81 7.66
N ASN A 332 -11.26 -17.70 7.44
CA ASN A 332 -10.60 -18.45 8.51
C ASN A 332 -9.57 -17.59 9.26
N PHE A 333 -10.02 -16.44 9.82
CA PHE A 333 -9.14 -15.51 10.50
C PHE A 333 -8.92 -15.89 11.97
N THR A 334 -7.68 -15.72 12.43
CA THR A 334 -7.38 -15.55 13.85
C THR A 334 -7.59 -14.07 14.22
N ALA A 335 -7.67 -13.76 15.51
CA ALA A 335 -7.75 -12.36 15.95
C ALA A 335 -6.55 -11.53 15.47
N GLU A 336 -5.36 -12.15 15.41
CA GLU A 336 -4.13 -11.51 14.93
C GLU A 336 -4.19 -11.26 13.41
N SER A 337 -4.53 -12.28 12.61
CA SER A 337 -4.60 -12.12 11.15
C SER A 337 -5.71 -11.16 10.72
N ALA A 338 -6.84 -11.11 11.42
CA ALA A 338 -7.88 -10.10 11.19
C ALA A 338 -7.38 -8.68 11.49
N ASN A 339 -6.61 -8.51 12.58
CA ASN A 339 -6.02 -7.22 12.90
C ASN A 339 -4.97 -6.80 11.88
N ASP A 340 -4.10 -7.71 11.46
CA ASP A 340 -3.08 -7.41 10.44
C ASP A 340 -3.71 -7.05 9.10
N LEU A 341 -4.77 -7.76 8.69
CA LEU A 341 -5.53 -7.40 7.49
C LEU A 341 -6.18 -6.01 7.65
N ALA A 342 -6.77 -5.69 8.80
CA ALA A 342 -7.36 -4.37 9.04
C ALA A 342 -6.31 -3.25 8.96
N VAL A 343 -5.10 -3.46 9.51
CA VAL A 343 -3.96 -2.54 9.39
C VAL A 343 -3.57 -2.33 7.93
N LEU A 344 -3.41 -3.41 7.16
CA LEU A 344 -3.07 -3.37 5.75
C LEU A 344 -4.11 -2.58 4.93
N LEU A 345 -5.39 -2.81 5.19
CA LEU A 345 -6.48 -2.17 4.46
C LEU A 345 -6.59 -0.68 4.80
N ARG A 346 -6.42 -0.27 6.08
CA ARG A 346 -6.42 1.14 6.49
C ARG A 346 -5.23 1.91 5.93
N ALA A 347 -4.05 1.30 5.98
CA ALA A 347 -2.83 1.92 5.47
C ALA A 347 -2.83 2.08 3.95
N GLY A 348 -3.58 1.20 3.26
CA GLY A 348 -3.72 1.19 1.82
C GLY A 348 -2.74 0.28 1.09
N ALA A 349 -2.95 0.16 -0.23
CA ALA A 349 -2.15 -0.69 -1.09
C ALA A 349 -0.81 -0.05 -1.46
N LEU A 350 0.23 -0.87 -1.53
CA LEU A 350 1.50 -0.48 -2.13
C LEU A 350 1.38 -0.53 -3.67
N PRO A 351 1.94 0.42 -4.39
CA PRO A 351 1.90 0.45 -5.85
C PRO A 351 2.77 -0.65 -6.50
N ALA A 352 3.73 -1.18 -5.77
CA ALA A 352 4.56 -2.31 -6.18
C ALA A 352 5.07 -3.07 -4.96
N THR A 353 5.54 -4.30 -5.18
CA THR A 353 6.11 -5.15 -4.14
C THR A 353 7.40 -4.54 -3.58
N LEU A 354 7.52 -4.53 -2.25
CA LEU A 354 8.72 -4.16 -1.54
C LEU A 354 9.43 -5.42 -1.03
N THR A 355 10.68 -5.61 -1.42
CA THR A 355 11.50 -6.74 -0.98
C THR A 355 12.53 -6.28 0.05
N VAL A 356 12.68 -7.05 1.13
CA VAL A 356 13.71 -6.81 2.14
C VAL A 356 15.06 -7.18 1.54
N ILE A 357 15.98 -6.22 1.47
CA ILE A 357 17.36 -6.44 0.97
C ILE A 357 18.39 -6.39 2.09
N GLU A 358 18.09 -5.75 3.20
CA GLU A 358 18.94 -5.70 4.37
C GLU A 358 18.07 -5.67 5.63
N GLU A 359 18.47 -6.44 6.63
CA GLU A 359 17.85 -6.46 7.94
C GLU A 359 18.95 -6.46 9.00
N ARG A 360 18.81 -5.57 9.98
CA ARG A 360 19.64 -5.53 11.16
C ARG A 360 18.76 -5.37 12.38
N THR A 361 18.89 -6.26 13.33
CA THR A 361 18.20 -6.15 14.62
C THR A 361 19.23 -5.83 15.69
N VAL A 362 19.01 -4.75 16.42
CA VAL A 362 19.84 -4.37 17.56
C VAL A 362 19.10 -4.83 18.81
N GLY A 363 19.71 -5.76 19.54
CA GLY A 363 19.14 -6.24 20.80
C GLY A 363 19.20 -5.15 21.88
N PRO A 364 18.23 -5.14 22.83
CA PRO A 364 18.18 -4.15 23.91
C PRO A 364 19.43 -4.17 24.81
N GLY A 365 20.12 -5.29 24.93
CA GLY A 365 21.32 -5.41 25.76
C GLY A 365 22.49 -4.54 25.31
N LEU A 366 22.67 -4.32 24.01
CA LEU A 366 23.71 -3.43 23.48
C LEU A 366 23.40 -1.95 23.80
N GLY A 367 22.13 -1.58 23.84
CA GLY A 367 21.69 -0.24 24.24
C GLY A 367 21.87 0.00 25.75
N GLU A 368 21.54 -0.99 26.59
CA GLU A 368 21.71 -0.94 28.04
C GLU A 368 23.19 -0.77 28.43
N ASP A 369 24.08 -1.52 27.81
CA ASP A 369 25.52 -1.41 28.04
C ASP A 369 26.06 0.00 27.67
N SER A 370 25.56 0.58 26.58
CA SER A 370 25.90 1.93 26.13
C SER A 370 25.38 3.00 27.10
N ILE A 371 24.18 2.85 27.64
CA ILE A 371 23.62 3.77 28.66
C ILE A 371 24.38 3.64 29.97
N HIS A 372 24.72 2.43 30.42
CA HIS A 372 25.50 2.19 31.63
C HIS A 372 26.93 2.76 31.50
N ALA A 373 27.57 2.59 30.35
CA ALA A 373 28.89 3.15 30.07
C ALA A 373 28.87 4.69 30.06
N GLY A 374 27.82 5.31 29.50
CA GLY A 374 27.67 6.76 29.44
C GLY A 374 27.21 7.40 30.77
N SER A 375 26.51 6.66 31.63
CA SER A 375 26.03 7.13 32.94
C SER A 375 27.02 6.90 34.07
N ALA A 376 28.04 6.08 33.86
CA ALA A 376 29.10 5.91 34.87
C ALA A 376 29.91 7.21 35.00
N PRO A 377 29.95 7.87 36.18
CA PRO A 377 30.78 9.04 36.36
C PRO A 377 32.23 8.65 36.09
N ALA A 378 32.95 9.41 35.26
CA ALA A 378 34.36 9.24 35.02
C ALA A 378 35.07 9.29 36.40
N ARG A 379 35.39 8.12 36.95
CA ARG A 379 36.26 8.03 38.11
C ARG A 379 37.64 8.41 37.62
N ASN A 380 38.00 9.65 37.87
CA ASN A 380 39.38 10.12 37.75
C ASN A 380 40.29 9.19 38.55
N SER A 381 41.15 8.47 37.86
CA SER A 381 42.38 7.93 38.42
C SER A 381 43.42 9.02 38.50
#